data_4bef9d32c56b830db1596cc40d608de8
#
_entry.id   4bef9d32c56b830db1596cc40d608de8
#
_cell.length_a   1.000
_cell.length_b   1.000
_cell.length_c   1.000
_cell.angle_alpha   90.00
_cell.angle_beta   90.00
_cell.angle_gamma   90.00
#
_symmetry.space_group_name_H-M   'P 1'
#
loop_
_entity.id
_entity.type
_entity.pdbx_description
1 polymer ?
#
loop_
_entity_poly.entity_id
_entity_poly.type
_entity_poly.pdbx_seq_one_letter_code
_entity_poly.pdbx_strand_id
1 'polypeptide(L)'
;MKILFICLGNICRSPIAETIMNKMLEERGLSKHFVIDSAGLEAYHEGERADARMRAHAARRGYNITHISRPMRREDWDNWDMIVCMDAQNRRALSNRAPSAEHYVK
;
A
#
# COMPACT_ATOMS: atom_id res chain seq x y z
N MET A 1 10.00 3.47 11.12
CA MET A 1 8.89 4.20 10.44
C MET A 1 7.93 3.21 9.79
N LYS A 2 6.65 3.49 9.87
CA LYS A 2 5.60 2.62 9.33
C LYS A 2 4.87 3.37 8.21
N ILE A 3 4.90 2.80 7.00
CA ILE A 3 4.31 3.41 5.79
C ILE A 3 3.29 2.48 5.17
N LEU A 4 2.09 3.00 4.90
CA LEU A 4 1.01 2.28 4.24
C LEU A 4 0.73 2.91 2.88
N PHE A 5 0.78 2.11 1.82
CA PHE A 5 0.40 2.53 0.47
C PHE A 5 -1.06 2.20 0.20
N ILE A 6 -1.78 3.13 -0.40
CA ILE A 6 -3.22 3.00 -0.68
C ILE A 6 -3.52 3.17 -2.17
N CYS A 7 -4.30 2.26 -2.73
CA CYS A 7 -4.95 2.45 -4.03
C CYS A 7 -6.40 1.97 -3.92
N LEU A 8 -7.15 1.97 -5.03
CA LEU A 8 -8.58 1.66 -4.96
C LEU A 8 -8.85 0.23 -4.50
N GLY A 9 -8.31 -0.77 -5.20
CA GLY A 9 -8.61 -2.18 -4.95
C GLY A 9 -7.50 -2.99 -4.32
N ASN A 10 -6.32 -2.41 -4.12
CA ASN A 10 -5.14 -3.08 -3.55
C ASN A 10 -4.70 -4.33 -4.33
N ILE A 11 -4.82 -4.31 -5.64
CA ILE A 11 -4.34 -5.42 -6.48
C ILE A 11 -3.32 -5.00 -7.54
N CYS A 12 -3.10 -3.71 -7.76
CA CYS A 12 -2.21 -3.23 -8.81
C CYS A 12 -1.15 -2.27 -8.27
N ARG A 13 -1.49 -1.00 -8.13
CA ARG A 13 -0.51 0.05 -7.82
C ARG A 13 0.08 -0.02 -6.43
N SER A 14 -0.74 -0.16 -5.40
CA SER A 14 -0.23 -0.18 -4.04
C SER A 14 0.57 -1.46 -3.71
N PRO A 15 0.20 -2.65 -4.19
CA PRO A 15 1.04 -3.83 -3.97
C PRO A 15 2.41 -3.73 -4.61
N ILE A 16 2.53 -3.16 -5.82
CA ILE A 16 3.84 -2.99 -6.45
C ILE A 16 4.67 -1.92 -5.75
N ALA A 17 4.04 -0.83 -5.30
CA ALA A 17 4.72 0.20 -4.53
C ALA A 17 5.32 -0.38 -3.24
N GLU A 18 4.55 -1.15 -2.51
CA GLU A 18 5.00 -1.85 -1.31
C GLU A 18 6.19 -2.76 -1.62
N THR A 19 6.09 -3.56 -2.68
CA THR A 19 7.13 -4.51 -3.08
C THR A 19 8.43 -3.81 -3.45
N ILE A 20 8.35 -2.75 -4.24
CA ILE A 20 9.52 -1.98 -4.64
C ILE A 20 10.18 -1.33 -3.43
N MET A 21 9.38 -0.72 -2.56
CA MET A 21 9.91 -0.07 -1.35
C MET A 21 10.63 -1.06 -0.44
N ASN A 22 10.04 -2.23 -0.20
CA ASN A 22 10.68 -3.26 0.61
C ASN A 22 12.00 -3.72 0.02
N LYS A 23 12.06 -3.90 -1.31
CA LYS A 23 13.30 -4.31 -1.97
C LYS A 23 14.38 -3.23 -1.87
N MET A 24 14.01 -1.98 -2.06
CA MET A 24 14.95 -0.86 -1.92
C MET A 24 15.51 -0.77 -0.50
N LEU A 25 14.66 -0.95 0.50
CA LEU A 25 15.10 -0.93 1.90
C LEU A 25 16.03 -2.09 2.22
N GLU A 26 15.73 -3.27 1.71
CA GLU A 26 16.57 -4.46 1.87
C GLU A 26 17.95 -4.25 1.24
N GLU A 27 18.01 -3.73 0.03
CA GLU A 27 19.25 -3.45 -0.68
C GLU A 27 20.14 -2.43 0.05
N ARG A 28 19.52 -1.54 0.82
CA ARG A 28 20.23 -0.50 1.59
C ARG A 28 20.49 -0.89 3.05
N GLY A 29 20.09 -2.08 3.44
CA GLY A 29 20.25 -2.54 4.82
C GLY A 29 19.36 -1.82 5.84
N LEU A 30 18.23 -1.27 5.39
CA LEU A 30 17.30 -0.47 6.21
C LEU A 30 16.02 -1.20 6.59
N SER A 31 15.87 -2.47 6.22
CA SER A 31 14.62 -3.23 6.43
C SER A 31 14.15 -3.24 7.89
N LYS A 32 15.07 -3.25 8.83
CA LYS A 32 14.76 -3.31 10.27
C LYS A 32 14.16 -2.02 10.80
N HIS A 33 14.32 -0.92 10.08
CA HIS A 33 13.88 0.41 10.52
C HIS A 33 12.51 0.80 9.96
N PHE A 34 11.93 -0.02 9.07
CA PHE A 34 10.69 0.29 8.38
C PHE A 34 9.73 -0.89 8.39
N VAL A 35 8.45 -0.58 8.47
CA VAL A 35 7.36 -1.53 8.23
C VAL A 35 6.54 -0.97 7.08
N ILE A 36 6.44 -1.73 5.99
CA ILE A 36 5.75 -1.31 4.77
C ILE A 36 4.62 -2.29 4.49
N ASP A 37 3.44 -1.75 4.19
CA ASP A 37 2.29 -2.55 3.81
C ASP A 37 1.46 -1.77 2.79
N SER A 38 0.39 -2.37 2.30
CA SER A 38 -0.55 -1.72 1.41
C SER A 38 -1.98 -2.17 1.68
N ALA A 39 -2.94 -1.34 1.32
CA ALA A 39 -4.36 -1.63 1.49
C ALA A 39 -5.17 -0.91 0.41
N GLY A 40 -6.44 -1.26 0.27
CA GLY A 40 -7.35 -0.65 -0.67
C GLY A 40 -8.38 0.25 0.00
N LEU A 41 -8.90 1.22 -0.75
CA LEU A 41 -10.04 2.01 -0.31
C LEU A 41 -11.29 1.14 -0.23
N GLU A 42 -11.41 0.19 -1.16
CA GLU A 42 -12.56 -0.70 -1.27
C GLU A 42 -12.13 -2.16 -1.12
N ALA A 43 -13.07 -3.01 -0.72
CA ALA A 43 -12.83 -4.43 -0.47
C ALA A 43 -13.09 -5.32 -1.70
N TYR A 44 -13.11 -4.76 -2.90
CA TYR A 44 -13.47 -5.49 -4.13
C TYR A 44 -12.68 -6.78 -4.35
N HIS A 45 -11.43 -6.79 -3.96
CA HIS A 45 -10.51 -7.89 -4.21
C HIS A 45 -9.93 -8.48 -2.93
N GLU A 46 -10.62 -8.29 -1.80
CA GLU A 46 -10.13 -8.79 -0.52
C GLU A 46 -9.83 -10.29 -0.59
N GLY A 47 -8.65 -10.66 -0.13
CA GLY A 47 -8.19 -12.06 -0.14
C GLY A 47 -7.55 -12.50 -1.45
N GLU A 48 -7.55 -11.68 -2.48
CA GLU A 48 -6.96 -12.02 -3.77
C GLU A 48 -5.48 -11.62 -3.82
N ARG A 49 -4.73 -12.32 -4.67
CA ARG A 49 -3.36 -11.91 -5.01
C ARG A 49 -3.39 -10.66 -5.89
N ALA A 50 -2.27 -9.99 -6.01
CA ALA A 50 -2.13 -8.86 -6.93
C ALA A 50 -2.50 -9.27 -8.35
N ASP A 51 -2.89 -8.29 -9.17
CA ASP A 51 -3.28 -8.50 -10.56
C ASP A 51 -2.23 -9.36 -11.30
N ALA A 52 -2.69 -10.39 -12.02
CA ALA A 52 -1.82 -11.35 -12.67
C ALA A 52 -0.87 -10.71 -13.69
N ARG A 53 -1.34 -9.71 -14.43
CA ARG A 53 -0.51 -8.99 -15.41
C ARG A 53 0.57 -8.19 -14.69
N MET A 54 0.21 -7.53 -13.61
CA MET A 54 1.16 -6.76 -12.81
C MET A 54 2.20 -7.69 -12.20
N ARG A 55 1.80 -8.84 -11.66
CA ARG A 55 2.74 -9.83 -11.12
C ARG A 55 3.73 -10.31 -12.17
N ALA A 56 3.25 -10.57 -13.39
CA ALA A 56 4.10 -11.03 -14.48
C ALA A 56 5.12 -9.97 -14.89
N HIS A 57 4.68 -8.73 -15.07
CA HIS A 57 5.58 -7.61 -15.40
C HIS A 57 6.60 -7.34 -14.30
N ALA A 58 6.17 -7.38 -13.06
CA ALA A 58 7.04 -7.17 -11.91
C ALA A 58 8.12 -8.27 -11.82
N ALA A 59 7.72 -9.51 -12.03
CA ALA A 59 8.65 -10.66 -12.00
C ALA A 59 9.77 -10.53 -13.03
N ARG A 60 9.46 -10.03 -14.23
CA ARG A 60 10.47 -9.78 -15.26
C ARG A 60 11.52 -8.77 -14.83
N ARG A 61 11.20 -7.90 -13.90
CA ARG A 61 12.09 -6.87 -13.37
C ARG A 61 12.67 -7.23 -12.00
N GLY A 62 12.48 -8.47 -11.56
CA GLY A 62 13.04 -8.96 -10.32
C GLY A 62 12.21 -8.64 -9.09
N TYR A 63 10.93 -8.27 -9.23
CA TYR A 63 10.04 -8.00 -8.11
C TYR A 63 9.01 -9.11 -7.97
N ASN A 64 8.94 -9.71 -6.78
CA ASN A 64 7.99 -10.75 -6.48
C ASN A 64 6.90 -10.20 -5.55
N ILE A 65 5.71 -9.96 -6.10
CA ILE A 65 4.58 -9.42 -5.34
C ILE A 65 3.87 -10.55 -4.61
N THR A 66 3.96 -10.55 -3.29
CA THR A 66 3.36 -11.59 -2.44
C THR A 66 2.15 -11.09 -1.66
N HIS A 67 1.89 -9.80 -1.66
CA HIS A 67 0.82 -9.19 -0.89
C HIS A 67 -0.55 -9.75 -1.26
N ILE A 68 -1.39 -9.97 -0.24
CA ILE A 68 -2.79 -10.34 -0.40
C ILE A 68 -3.65 -9.11 -0.16
N SER A 69 -4.56 -8.82 -1.08
CA SER A 69 -5.41 -7.63 -1.02
C SER A 69 -6.23 -7.58 0.25
N ARG A 70 -6.26 -6.41 0.87
CA ARG A 70 -7.11 -6.12 2.02
C ARG A 70 -7.64 -4.70 1.94
N PRO A 71 -8.86 -4.44 2.46
CA PRO A 71 -9.32 -3.07 2.57
C PRO A 71 -8.60 -2.37 3.73
N MET A 72 -8.55 -1.05 3.67
CA MET A 72 -8.10 -0.25 4.80
C MET A 72 -9.09 -0.39 5.94
N ARG A 73 -8.57 -0.57 7.15
CA ARG A 73 -9.37 -0.74 8.37
C ARG A 73 -9.22 0.48 9.26
N ARG A 74 -10.12 0.59 10.24
CA ARG A 74 -10.11 1.71 11.17
C ARG A 74 -8.77 1.85 11.90
N GLU A 75 -8.18 0.73 12.30
CA GLU A 75 -6.90 0.70 13.02
C GLU A 75 -5.76 1.30 12.19
N ASP A 76 -5.85 1.23 10.87
CA ASP A 76 -4.81 1.76 9.98
C ASP A 76 -4.61 3.27 10.15
N TRP A 77 -5.65 4.00 10.55
CA TRP A 77 -5.54 5.43 10.76
C TRP A 77 -4.54 5.80 11.86
N ASP A 78 -4.43 4.95 12.87
CA ASP A 78 -3.58 5.22 14.03
C ASP A 78 -2.26 4.44 14.03
N ASN A 79 -2.13 3.44 13.16
CA ASN A 79 -0.97 2.53 13.17
C ASN A 79 0.18 2.95 12.27
N TRP A 80 -0.01 3.91 11.39
CA TRP A 80 0.98 4.25 10.37
C TRP A 80 1.49 5.68 10.54
N ASP A 81 2.80 5.85 10.36
CA ASP A 81 3.41 7.18 10.40
C ASP A 81 3.09 7.98 9.14
N MET A 82 2.91 7.28 8.03
CA MET A 82 2.61 7.90 6.75
C MET A 82 1.67 7.01 5.95
N ILE A 83 0.62 7.60 5.38
CA ILE A 83 -0.29 6.92 4.47
C ILE A 83 -0.14 7.59 3.10
N VAL A 84 0.31 6.82 2.11
CA VAL A 84 0.64 7.32 0.77
C VAL A 84 -0.38 6.84 -0.24
N CYS A 85 -1.05 7.77 -0.90
CA CYS A 85 -2.02 7.47 -1.95
C CYS A 85 -1.36 7.47 -3.32
N MET A 86 -1.89 6.65 -4.23
CA MET A 86 -1.30 6.51 -5.57
C MET A 86 -1.69 7.64 -6.52
N ASP A 87 -2.79 8.34 -6.27
CA ASP A 87 -3.20 9.49 -7.06
C ASP A 87 -4.04 10.46 -6.23
N ALA A 88 -4.35 11.63 -6.82
CA ALA A 88 -5.11 12.67 -6.15
C ALA A 88 -6.56 12.26 -5.85
N GLN A 89 -7.15 11.41 -6.67
CA GLN A 89 -8.51 10.91 -6.46
C GLN A 89 -8.56 10.00 -5.24
N ASN A 90 -7.60 9.09 -5.10
CA ASN A 90 -7.48 8.24 -3.92
C ASN A 90 -7.27 9.09 -2.66
N ARG A 91 -6.44 10.11 -2.76
CA ARG A 91 -6.16 11.01 -1.64
C ARG A 91 -7.41 11.74 -1.18
N ARG A 92 -8.21 12.28 -2.10
CA ARG A 92 -9.47 12.96 -1.76
C ARG A 92 -10.46 12.02 -1.11
N ALA A 93 -10.64 10.83 -1.69
CA ALA A 93 -11.56 9.83 -1.13
C ALA A 93 -11.14 9.41 0.28
N LEU A 94 -9.86 9.21 0.50
CA LEU A 94 -9.34 8.81 1.81
C LEU A 94 -9.46 9.93 2.83
N SER A 95 -9.16 11.17 2.43
CA SER A 95 -9.28 12.34 3.31
C SER A 95 -10.71 12.53 3.79
N ASN A 96 -11.70 12.26 2.94
CA ASN A 96 -13.11 12.35 3.31
C ASN A 96 -13.53 11.27 4.32
N ARG A 97 -12.76 10.19 4.43
CA ARG A 97 -13.02 9.10 5.37
C ARG A 97 -12.23 9.23 6.67
N ALA A 98 -11.32 10.19 6.75
CA ALA A 98 -10.46 10.36 7.91
C ALA A 98 -11.30 10.66 9.17
N PRO A 99 -11.05 9.96 10.30
CA PRO A 99 -11.82 10.15 11.52
C PRO A 99 -11.64 11.53 12.15
N SER A 100 -10.53 12.19 11.91
CA SER A 100 -10.24 13.52 12.44
C SER A 100 -9.25 14.26 11.56
N ALA A 101 -9.10 15.57 11.79
CA ALA A 101 -8.14 16.41 11.08
C ALA A 101 -6.68 16.01 11.35
N GLU A 102 -6.43 15.27 12.42
CA GLU A 102 -5.08 14.79 12.75
C GLU A 102 -4.60 13.68 11.82
N HIS A 103 -5.54 12.99 11.16
CA HIS A 103 -5.23 11.92 10.22
C HIS A 103 -4.95 12.50 8.83
N TYR A 104 -3.80 13.13 8.70
CA TYR A 104 -3.41 13.76 7.43
C TYR A 104 -2.96 12.71 6.41
N VAL A 105 -3.56 12.77 5.21
CA VAL A 105 -3.28 11.84 4.10
C VAL A 105 -2.36 12.53 3.08
N LYS A 106 -1.32 11.83 2.73
CA LYS A 106 -0.32 12.32 1.76
C LYS A 106 -0.46 11.70 0.38
#